data_bf0153ac0aa230c03ccfe32cf70c1db5
#
_entry.id   bf0153ac0aa230c03ccfe32cf70c1db5
#
_cell.length_a   1.000
_cell.length_b   1.000
_cell.length_c   1.000
_cell.angle_alpha   90.00
_cell.angle_beta   90.00
_cell.angle_gamma   90.00
#
_symmetry.space_group_name_H-M   'P 1'
#
loop_
_entity.id
_entity.type
_entity.pdbx_description
1 polymer ?
#
loop_
_entity_poly.entity_id
_entity_poly.type
_entity_poly.pdbx_seq_one_letter_code
_entity_poly.pdbx_strand_id
1 'polypeptide(L)'
;MRVIPSQDERDLAAMSRSVLAAESEPKSQWKALTDAGVFAMPLDGALTDIGVFCVEAGRALCPRIVQNTLYSTIALDSFGACSNWLPRLTSGEAHGTCALFDPRDASDVSPRLHAWRDGDRWLVRGVVDHVADADAADVLVASTDLGVVAVDTAASGVSIEPLALMGGFPASTVRLDEVAVDEPMSTGDDELRRVANIVVALDCLDLVGIGEAVIDRTVDYTKMREQFGKPIAAFQAAQHLVADMHISLAAARLAAHSAVFHLGKGRTATRETAIARIRGAEIKKITLDAHQLHGGMGYVVDTGLHRFSERARILSTLGGGADIAARWLAAEMGWEGVR
;
A
#
# COMPACT_ATOMS: atom_id res chain seq x y z
N MET A 1 -13.27 10.46 14.24
CA MET A 1 -11.83 10.19 14.10
C MET A 1 -11.09 10.78 15.30
N ARG A 2 -10.22 10.01 15.95
CA ARG A 2 -9.30 10.55 16.96
C ARG A 2 -8.04 11.05 16.25
N VAL A 3 -7.55 12.22 16.59
CA VAL A 3 -6.31 12.78 16.04
C VAL A 3 -5.10 12.31 16.85
N ILE A 4 -5.31 12.02 18.13
CA ILE A 4 -4.29 11.53 19.05
C ILE A 4 -4.46 10.02 19.18
N PRO A 5 -3.41 9.21 18.90
CA PRO A 5 -3.47 7.76 19.05
C PRO A 5 -3.88 7.33 20.46
N SER A 6 -4.67 6.29 20.56
CA SER A 6 -5.00 5.61 21.83
C SER A 6 -3.76 4.94 22.44
N GLN A 7 -3.85 4.44 23.66
CA GLN A 7 -2.75 3.66 24.24
C GLN A 7 -2.54 2.38 23.42
N ASP A 8 -3.61 1.68 23.08
CA ASP A 8 -3.53 0.43 22.30
C ASP A 8 -2.87 0.65 20.92
N GLU A 9 -3.21 1.75 20.23
CA GLU A 9 -2.55 2.11 18.94
C GLU A 9 -1.07 2.41 19.11
N ARG A 10 -0.66 3.05 20.22
CA ARG A 10 0.76 3.29 20.54
C ARG A 10 1.51 1.99 20.86
N ASP A 11 0.86 1.09 21.59
CA ASP A 11 1.45 -0.20 21.97
C ASP A 11 1.59 -1.10 20.73
N LEU A 12 0.60 -1.09 19.85
CA LEU A 12 0.65 -1.77 18.54
C LEU A 12 1.77 -1.20 17.65
N ALA A 13 1.91 0.12 17.57
CA ALA A 13 3.00 0.75 16.82
C ALA A 13 4.37 0.36 17.39
N ALA A 14 4.52 0.36 18.72
CA ALA A 14 5.77 -0.03 19.37
C ALA A 14 6.10 -1.51 19.12
N MET A 15 5.12 -2.40 19.22
CA MET A 15 5.27 -3.82 18.92
C MET A 15 5.66 -4.02 17.44
N SER A 16 4.92 -3.42 16.51
CA SER A 16 5.20 -3.51 15.07
C SER A 16 6.62 -3.04 14.74
N ARG A 17 7.03 -1.90 15.31
CA ARG A 17 8.39 -1.35 15.15
C ARG A 17 9.45 -2.30 15.68
N SER A 18 9.22 -2.90 16.86
CA SER A 18 10.14 -3.86 17.45
C SER A 18 10.33 -5.10 16.56
N VAL A 19 9.23 -5.69 16.07
CA VAL A 19 9.28 -6.87 15.20
C VAL A 19 9.98 -6.56 13.88
N LEU A 20 9.66 -5.41 13.26
CA LEU A 20 10.25 -5.00 11.98
C LEU A 20 11.73 -4.62 12.09
N ALA A 21 12.20 -4.20 13.27
CA ALA A 21 13.60 -3.85 13.51
C ALA A 21 14.45 -5.06 13.91
N ALA A 22 13.85 -6.10 14.48
CA ALA A 22 14.59 -7.26 15.02
C ALA A 22 15.19 -8.15 13.92
N GLU A 23 14.52 -8.23 12.77
CA GLU A 23 14.87 -9.15 11.69
C GLU A 23 15.00 -8.41 10.36
N SER A 24 16.14 -8.56 9.70
CA SER A 24 16.40 -7.97 8.38
C SER A 24 16.33 -8.99 7.23
N GLU A 25 16.40 -10.28 7.54
CA GLU A 25 16.29 -11.35 6.56
C GLU A 25 14.79 -11.62 6.29
N PRO A 26 14.32 -11.63 5.02
CA PRO A 26 12.89 -11.67 4.70
C PRO A 26 12.13 -12.85 5.29
N LYS A 27 12.72 -14.06 5.32
CA LYS A 27 12.06 -15.26 5.87
C LYS A 27 11.92 -15.18 7.39
N SER A 28 12.97 -14.71 8.08
CA SER A 28 12.95 -14.54 9.54
C SER A 28 11.95 -13.44 9.93
N GLN A 29 11.89 -12.36 9.15
CA GLN A 29 10.93 -11.28 9.35
C GLN A 29 9.49 -11.75 9.13
N TRP A 30 9.23 -12.54 8.06
CA TRP A 30 7.91 -13.13 7.82
C TRP A 30 7.46 -14.00 9.01
N LYS A 31 8.35 -14.88 9.49
CA LYS A 31 8.05 -15.72 10.66
C LYS A 31 7.77 -14.90 11.90
N ALA A 32 8.56 -13.86 12.18
CA ALA A 32 8.35 -12.99 13.34
C ALA A 32 7.01 -12.25 13.27
N LEU A 33 6.60 -11.80 12.08
CA LEU A 33 5.29 -11.18 11.85
C LEU A 33 4.14 -12.18 12.02
N THR A 34 4.34 -13.43 11.57
CA THR A 34 3.39 -14.53 11.78
C THR A 34 3.22 -14.82 13.28
N ASP A 35 4.32 -15.00 14.00
CA ASP A 35 4.32 -15.28 15.44
C ASP A 35 3.70 -14.11 16.25
N ALA A 36 3.78 -12.88 15.75
CA ALA A 36 3.14 -11.70 16.31
C ALA A 36 1.65 -11.54 15.92
N GLY A 37 1.10 -12.43 15.11
CA GLY A 37 -0.31 -12.42 14.71
C GLY A 37 -0.69 -11.33 13.68
N VAL A 38 0.29 -10.75 12.98
CA VAL A 38 0.05 -9.64 12.03
C VAL A 38 -0.92 -10.05 10.92
N PHE A 39 -0.78 -11.26 10.38
CA PHE A 39 -1.62 -11.72 9.28
C PHE A 39 -3.08 -12.04 9.68
N ALA A 40 -3.35 -12.21 10.98
CA ALA A 40 -4.72 -12.37 11.48
C ALA A 40 -5.44 -11.02 11.74
N MET A 41 -4.72 -9.91 11.81
CA MET A 41 -5.28 -8.58 12.08
C MET A 41 -6.49 -8.20 11.19
N PRO A 42 -6.57 -8.57 9.89
CA PRO A 42 -7.74 -8.26 9.07
C PRO A 42 -9.07 -8.84 9.59
N LEU A 43 -9.03 -9.97 10.29
CA LEU A 43 -10.22 -10.63 10.83
C LEU A 43 -10.57 -10.16 12.25
N ASP A 44 -9.56 -9.94 13.07
CA ASP A 44 -9.70 -9.70 14.52
C ASP A 44 -9.60 -8.23 14.90
N GLY A 45 -8.93 -7.42 14.07
CA GLY A 45 -8.62 -6.01 14.35
C GLY A 45 -9.51 -5.02 13.62
N ALA A 46 -9.48 -3.77 14.10
CA ALA A 46 -10.07 -2.68 13.35
C ALA A 46 -9.17 -2.30 12.16
N LEU A 47 -9.76 -1.78 11.09
CA LEU A 47 -8.99 -1.30 9.93
C LEU A 47 -7.96 -0.22 10.32
N THR A 48 -8.21 0.55 11.39
CA THR A 48 -7.26 1.50 11.97
C THR A 48 -6.00 0.83 12.48
N ASP A 49 -6.09 -0.39 13.03
CA ASP A 49 -4.93 -1.12 13.55
C ASP A 49 -4.01 -1.58 12.42
N ILE A 50 -4.61 -2.05 11.31
CA ILE A 50 -3.85 -2.34 10.08
C ILE A 50 -3.18 -1.07 9.57
N GLY A 51 -3.85 0.07 9.67
CA GLY A 51 -3.29 1.37 9.32
C GLY A 51 -2.07 1.74 10.17
N VAL A 52 -2.10 1.46 11.48
CA VAL A 52 -0.94 1.66 12.37
C VAL A 52 0.23 0.78 11.93
N PHE A 53 -0.03 -0.50 11.64
CA PHE A 53 1.00 -1.41 11.12
C PHE A 53 1.59 -0.89 9.79
N CYS A 54 0.75 -0.42 8.83
CA CYS A 54 1.22 0.10 7.55
C CYS A 54 2.16 1.30 7.70
N VAL A 55 1.94 2.19 8.69
CA VAL A 55 2.89 3.28 8.98
C VAL A 55 4.24 2.73 9.40
N GLU A 56 4.28 1.79 10.34
CA GLU A 56 5.54 1.20 10.80
C GLU A 56 6.22 0.36 9.70
N ALA A 57 5.45 -0.33 8.85
CA ALA A 57 5.94 -1.04 7.67
C ALA A 57 6.61 -0.10 6.66
N GLY A 58 6.03 1.08 6.42
CA GLY A 58 6.63 2.13 5.60
C GLY A 58 7.92 2.69 6.19
N ARG A 59 7.95 2.95 7.50
CA ARG A 59 9.15 3.39 8.23
C ARG A 59 10.31 2.41 8.09
N ALA A 60 10.01 1.12 8.13
CA ALA A 60 11.00 0.04 8.07
C ALA A 60 11.34 -0.41 6.64
N LEU A 61 10.64 0.10 5.61
CA LEU A 61 10.68 -0.45 4.25
C LEU A 61 10.39 -1.96 4.23
N CYS A 62 9.39 -2.39 5.01
CA CYS A 62 8.95 -3.78 5.06
C CYS A 62 8.67 -4.32 3.65
N PRO A 63 9.02 -5.59 3.32
CA PRO A 63 8.67 -6.19 2.03
C PRO A 63 7.18 -6.07 1.73
N ARG A 64 6.85 -5.63 0.52
CA ARG A 64 5.46 -5.35 0.11
C ARG A 64 4.54 -6.56 0.17
N ILE A 65 5.09 -7.76 -0.01
CA ILE A 65 4.32 -9.00 0.08
C ILE A 65 3.58 -9.14 1.42
N VAL A 66 4.11 -8.56 2.51
CA VAL A 66 3.44 -8.55 3.83
C VAL A 66 2.13 -7.76 3.74
N GLN A 67 2.19 -6.53 3.23
CA GLN A 67 1.01 -5.67 3.09
C GLN A 67 0.05 -6.22 2.04
N ASN A 68 0.56 -6.74 0.92
CA ASN A 68 -0.28 -7.34 -0.12
C ASN A 68 -1.03 -8.58 0.39
N THR A 69 -0.42 -9.36 1.29
CA THR A 69 -1.10 -10.48 1.97
C THR A 69 -2.24 -9.98 2.87
N LEU A 70 -2.02 -8.90 3.63
CA LEU A 70 -3.10 -8.26 4.41
C LEU A 70 -4.23 -7.76 3.51
N TYR A 71 -3.91 -7.13 2.37
CA TYR A 71 -4.91 -6.64 1.41
C TYR A 71 -5.72 -7.76 0.78
N SER A 72 -5.07 -8.87 0.43
CA SER A 72 -5.74 -10.08 -0.08
C SER A 72 -6.66 -10.69 0.97
N THR A 73 -6.22 -10.74 2.23
CA THR A 73 -7.04 -11.20 3.36
C THR A 73 -8.28 -10.32 3.55
N ILE A 74 -8.12 -8.99 3.55
CA ILE A 74 -9.23 -8.03 3.63
C ILE A 74 -10.21 -8.24 2.48
N ALA A 75 -9.71 -8.44 1.26
CA ALA A 75 -10.56 -8.64 0.09
C ALA A 75 -11.37 -9.94 0.21
N LEU A 76 -10.72 -11.07 0.51
CA LEU A 76 -11.39 -12.36 0.65
C LEU A 76 -12.42 -12.37 1.78
N ASP A 77 -12.10 -11.77 2.93
CA ASP A 77 -13.03 -11.64 4.05
C ASP A 77 -14.25 -10.78 3.68
N SER A 78 -14.00 -9.62 3.06
CA SER A 78 -15.05 -8.68 2.65
C SER A 78 -16.03 -9.27 1.64
N PHE A 79 -15.55 -10.10 0.72
CA PHE A 79 -16.39 -10.71 -0.32
C PHE A 79 -17.00 -12.05 0.10
N GLY A 80 -16.78 -12.50 1.36
CA GLY A 80 -17.38 -13.71 1.89
C GLY A 80 -16.84 -14.99 1.26
N ALA A 81 -15.57 -15.03 0.95
CA ALA A 81 -14.93 -16.16 0.29
C ALA A 81 -15.01 -17.43 1.15
N CYS A 82 -15.72 -18.44 0.66
CA CYS A 82 -15.56 -19.82 1.12
C CYS A 82 -14.30 -20.45 0.50
N SER A 83 -13.16 -19.73 0.49
CA SER A 83 -11.95 -20.23 -0.13
C SER A 83 -11.00 -20.81 0.92
N ASN A 84 -10.27 -21.85 0.53
CA ASN A 84 -9.21 -22.43 1.36
C ASN A 84 -8.03 -21.47 1.59
N TRP A 85 -8.01 -20.30 0.91
CA TRP A 85 -6.94 -19.33 0.99
C TRP A 85 -6.98 -18.47 2.25
N LEU A 86 -8.19 -18.10 2.72
CA LEU A 86 -8.33 -17.20 3.86
C LEU A 86 -7.62 -17.75 5.13
N PRO A 87 -7.82 -19.02 5.56
CA PRO A 87 -7.07 -19.57 6.69
C PRO A 87 -5.56 -19.61 6.48
N ARG A 88 -5.10 -19.91 5.25
CA ARG A 88 -3.68 -19.97 4.92
C ARG A 88 -3.00 -18.60 4.92
N LEU A 89 -3.70 -17.56 4.45
CA LEU A 89 -3.22 -16.17 4.51
C LEU A 89 -3.12 -15.69 5.96
N THR A 90 -4.15 -15.91 6.76
CA THR A 90 -4.21 -15.44 8.16
C THR A 90 -3.23 -16.17 9.08
N SER A 91 -2.89 -17.41 8.77
CA SER A 91 -1.84 -18.16 9.47
C SER A 91 -0.42 -17.83 9.00
N GLY A 92 -0.26 -17.03 7.94
CA GLY A 92 1.04 -16.77 7.31
C GLY A 92 1.63 -17.97 6.56
N GLU A 93 0.82 -19.01 6.29
CA GLU A 93 1.23 -20.19 5.48
C GLU A 93 1.32 -19.81 4.00
N ALA A 94 0.49 -18.89 3.53
CA ALA A 94 0.46 -18.45 2.14
C ALA A 94 0.67 -16.94 2.02
N HIS A 95 1.19 -16.53 0.86
CA HIS A 95 1.37 -15.15 0.46
C HIS A 95 0.26 -14.74 -0.50
N GLY A 96 -0.28 -13.54 -0.35
CA GLY A 96 -1.34 -13.04 -1.22
C GLY A 96 -0.99 -11.74 -1.92
N THR A 97 -1.58 -11.55 -3.09
CA THR A 97 -1.61 -10.26 -3.79
C THR A 97 -2.98 -9.99 -4.37
N CYS A 98 -3.27 -8.74 -4.74
CA CYS A 98 -4.56 -8.38 -5.30
C CYS A 98 -4.47 -7.46 -6.51
N ALA A 99 -5.45 -7.59 -7.43
CA ALA A 99 -5.66 -6.74 -8.59
C ALA A 99 -7.15 -6.36 -8.67
N LEU A 100 -7.54 -5.31 -7.93
CA LEU A 100 -8.93 -4.89 -7.74
C LEU A 100 -9.27 -3.58 -8.46
N PHE A 101 -8.29 -2.90 -9.04
CA PHE A 101 -8.45 -1.63 -9.75
C PHE A 101 -7.39 -1.48 -10.84
N ASP A 102 -7.60 -0.54 -11.76
CA ASP A 102 -6.61 -0.23 -12.80
C ASP A 102 -5.35 0.40 -12.16
N PRO A 103 -4.14 -0.10 -12.47
CA PRO A 103 -2.90 0.41 -11.90
C PRO A 103 -2.57 1.85 -12.30
N ARG A 104 -3.25 2.40 -13.29
CA ARG A 104 -3.09 3.79 -13.75
C ARG A 104 -4.16 4.72 -13.20
N ASP A 105 -5.29 4.14 -12.75
CA ASP A 105 -6.42 4.89 -12.19
C ASP A 105 -7.19 4.01 -11.19
N ALA A 106 -6.87 4.11 -9.91
CA ALA A 106 -7.54 3.32 -8.90
C ALA A 106 -9.04 3.70 -8.71
N SER A 107 -9.55 4.74 -9.39
CA SER A 107 -11.00 4.99 -9.51
C SER A 107 -11.67 4.03 -10.50
N ASP A 108 -10.93 3.41 -11.40
CA ASP A 108 -11.44 2.40 -12.32
C ASP A 108 -11.32 1.00 -11.69
N VAL A 109 -12.43 0.48 -11.20
CA VAL A 109 -12.56 -0.91 -10.72
C VAL A 109 -13.18 -1.83 -11.78
N SER A 110 -13.26 -1.37 -13.02
CA SER A 110 -13.78 -2.19 -14.12
C SER A 110 -12.93 -3.46 -14.26
N PRO A 111 -13.56 -4.63 -14.34
CA PRO A 111 -12.84 -5.89 -14.39
C PRO A 111 -12.05 -6.03 -15.69
N ARG A 112 -10.83 -6.57 -15.59
CA ARG A 112 -9.94 -6.88 -16.73
C ARG A 112 -9.94 -8.36 -17.06
N LEU A 113 -10.59 -9.16 -16.22
CA LEU A 113 -10.68 -10.60 -16.37
C LEU A 113 -12.13 -10.98 -16.71
N HIS A 114 -12.25 -12.01 -17.54
CA HIS A 114 -13.52 -12.61 -17.90
C HIS A 114 -13.65 -13.98 -17.26
N ALA A 115 -14.73 -14.21 -16.53
CA ALA A 115 -15.06 -15.49 -15.92
C ALA A 115 -16.25 -16.13 -16.62
N TRP A 116 -16.23 -17.46 -16.77
CA TRP A 116 -17.36 -18.21 -17.29
C TRP A 116 -17.40 -19.62 -16.72
N ARG A 117 -18.56 -20.24 -16.82
CA ARG A 117 -18.74 -21.63 -16.41
C ARG A 117 -18.61 -22.57 -17.61
N ASP A 118 -17.78 -23.60 -17.49
CA ASP A 118 -17.65 -24.69 -18.47
C ASP A 118 -17.94 -26.03 -17.77
N GLY A 119 -19.14 -26.55 -17.97
CA GLY A 119 -19.66 -27.70 -17.23
C GLY A 119 -19.74 -27.40 -15.72
N ASP A 120 -18.98 -28.15 -14.93
CA ASP A 120 -18.94 -27.99 -13.46
C ASP A 120 -17.77 -27.13 -12.99
N ARG A 121 -16.98 -26.56 -13.92
CA ARG A 121 -15.81 -25.75 -13.57
C ARG A 121 -16.04 -24.28 -13.89
N TRP A 122 -15.50 -23.40 -13.07
CA TRP A 122 -15.34 -22.00 -13.38
C TRP A 122 -13.96 -21.76 -13.98
N LEU A 123 -13.90 -21.00 -15.05
CA LEU A 123 -12.69 -20.65 -15.77
C LEU A 123 -12.54 -19.14 -15.86
N VAL A 124 -11.28 -18.68 -15.84
CA VAL A 124 -10.94 -17.25 -15.95
C VAL A 124 -9.88 -17.07 -17.03
N ARG A 125 -10.03 -16.00 -17.82
CA ARG A 125 -9.00 -15.53 -18.76
C ARG A 125 -8.88 -14.01 -18.75
N GLY A 126 -7.71 -13.52 -19.15
CA GLY A 126 -7.43 -12.11 -19.31
C GLY A 126 -6.03 -11.73 -18.86
N VAL A 127 -5.79 -10.43 -18.70
CA VAL A 127 -4.49 -9.90 -18.31
C VAL A 127 -4.71 -8.82 -17.27
N VAL A 128 -4.00 -8.91 -16.18
CA VAL A 128 -3.85 -7.85 -15.19
C VAL A 128 -2.40 -7.41 -15.13
N ASP A 129 -2.19 -6.10 -15.07
CA ASP A 129 -0.87 -5.49 -15.17
C ASP A 129 -0.45 -4.84 -13.86
N HIS A 130 0.87 -4.67 -13.65
CA HIS A 130 1.44 -4.05 -12.45
C HIS A 130 0.98 -4.69 -11.12
N VAL A 131 0.77 -6.01 -11.11
CA VAL A 131 0.40 -6.75 -9.90
C VAL A 131 1.63 -6.85 -9.00
N ALA A 132 1.58 -6.21 -7.85
CA ALA A 132 2.69 -6.20 -6.92
C ALA A 132 2.93 -7.59 -6.32
N ASP A 133 4.21 -7.99 -6.23
CA ASP A 133 4.66 -9.29 -5.67
C ASP A 133 3.98 -10.53 -6.26
N ALA A 134 3.47 -10.48 -7.49
CA ALA A 134 2.76 -11.62 -8.09
C ALA A 134 3.66 -12.86 -8.25
N ASP A 135 4.96 -12.67 -8.44
CA ASP A 135 5.96 -13.73 -8.54
C ASP A 135 6.29 -14.40 -7.20
N ALA A 136 5.97 -13.75 -6.09
CA ALA A 136 6.15 -14.25 -4.74
C ALA A 136 4.83 -14.70 -4.07
N ALA A 137 3.69 -14.38 -4.65
CA ALA A 137 2.39 -14.70 -4.10
C ALA A 137 1.93 -16.12 -4.47
N ASP A 138 1.29 -16.80 -3.53
CA ASP A 138 0.62 -18.09 -3.76
C ASP A 138 -0.80 -17.90 -4.32
N VAL A 139 -1.43 -16.76 -4.03
CA VAL A 139 -2.78 -16.44 -4.49
C VAL A 139 -2.89 -15.01 -5.00
N LEU A 140 -3.56 -14.84 -6.14
CA LEU A 140 -4.00 -13.56 -6.68
C LEU A 140 -5.51 -13.39 -6.47
N VAL A 141 -5.91 -12.36 -5.74
CA VAL A 141 -7.32 -11.95 -5.62
C VAL A 141 -7.62 -10.88 -6.67
N ALA A 142 -8.51 -11.18 -7.60
CA ALA A 142 -8.76 -10.29 -8.74
C ALA A 142 -10.26 -10.16 -9.07
N SER A 143 -10.64 -9.01 -9.63
CA SER A 143 -11.99 -8.76 -10.12
C SER A 143 -12.19 -9.31 -11.52
N THR A 144 -13.37 -9.93 -11.74
CA THR A 144 -13.86 -10.40 -13.05
C THR A 144 -15.23 -9.78 -13.34
N ASP A 145 -15.73 -9.93 -14.54
CA ASP A 145 -17.07 -9.49 -14.94
C ASP A 145 -18.21 -10.21 -14.19
N LEU A 146 -17.94 -11.30 -13.46
CA LEU A 146 -18.93 -12.04 -12.67
C LEU A 146 -18.71 -11.91 -11.15
N GLY A 147 -17.68 -11.20 -10.71
CA GLY A 147 -17.33 -11.01 -9.30
C GLY A 147 -15.84 -11.15 -9.04
N VAL A 148 -15.44 -11.41 -7.81
CA VAL A 148 -14.04 -11.55 -7.41
C VAL A 148 -13.66 -13.03 -7.35
N VAL A 149 -12.45 -13.36 -7.78
CA VAL A 149 -11.89 -14.72 -7.76
C VAL A 149 -10.59 -14.76 -6.98
N ALA A 150 -10.28 -15.92 -6.40
CA ALA A 150 -8.97 -16.25 -5.87
C ALA A 150 -8.29 -17.24 -6.86
N VAL A 151 -7.20 -16.82 -7.45
CA VAL A 151 -6.46 -17.58 -8.44
C VAL A 151 -5.20 -18.14 -7.80
N ASP A 152 -5.02 -19.47 -7.82
CA ASP A 152 -3.74 -20.11 -7.46
C ASP A 152 -2.69 -19.70 -8.51
N THR A 153 -1.62 -19.03 -8.09
CA THR A 153 -0.58 -18.54 -9.00
C THR A 153 0.24 -19.67 -9.64
N ALA A 154 0.22 -20.84 -9.04
CA ALA A 154 0.87 -22.05 -9.57
C ALA A 154 -0.05 -22.87 -10.51
N ALA A 155 -1.32 -22.44 -10.69
CA ALA A 155 -2.25 -23.17 -11.54
C ALA A 155 -1.83 -23.18 -13.01
N SER A 156 -2.22 -24.26 -13.71
CA SER A 156 -2.03 -24.35 -15.17
C SER A 156 -2.78 -23.20 -15.87
N GLY A 157 -2.14 -22.54 -16.83
CA GLY A 157 -2.68 -21.40 -17.54
C GLY A 157 -2.33 -20.03 -16.93
N VAL A 158 -1.64 -20.00 -15.77
CA VAL A 158 -1.09 -18.77 -15.20
C VAL A 158 0.31 -18.51 -15.75
N SER A 159 0.54 -17.29 -16.22
CA SER A 159 1.86 -16.81 -16.64
C SER A 159 2.16 -15.47 -15.98
N ILE A 160 3.32 -15.36 -15.32
CA ILE A 160 3.75 -14.18 -14.58
C ILE A 160 5.02 -13.65 -15.22
N GLU A 161 4.95 -12.41 -15.71
CA GLU A 161 6.06 -11.73 -16.40
C GLU A 161 6.52 -10.54 -15.54
N PRO A 162 7.70 -10.60 -14.89
CA PRO A 162 8.20 -9.50 -14.07
C PRO A 162 8.40 -8.21 -14.86
N LEU A 163 8.07 -7.08 -14.26
CA LEU A 163 8.26 -5.75 -14.81
C LEU A 163 9.56 -5.11 -14.27
N ALA A 164 10.31 -4.47 -15.14
CA ALA A 164 11.50 -3.72 -14.76
C ALA A 164 11.09 -2.33 -14.25
N LEU A 165 10.78 -2.23 -12.97
CA LEU A 165 10.39 -0.98 -12.33
C LEU A 165 11.56 -0.33 -11.56
N MET A 166 11.42 0.95 -11.26
CA MET A 166 12.40 1.74 -10.49
C MET A 166 12.69 1.06 -9.13
N GLY A 167 13.97 1.04 -8.74
CA GLY A 167 14.39 0.48 -7.45
C GLY A 167 14.14 -1.01 -7.29
N GLY A 168 13.87 -1.74 -8.39
CA GLY A 168 13.55 -3.16 -8.32
C GLY A 168 12.23 -3.45 -7.62
N PHE A 169 11.26 -2.51 -7.65
CA PHE A 169 9.95 -2.73 -7.06
C PHE A 169 9.30 -3.97 -7.70
N PRO A 170 8.92 -4.96 -6.88
CA PRO A 170 8.40 -6.23 -7.38
C PRO A 170 6.97 -6.04 -7.90
N ALA A 171 6.80 -6.08 -9.21
CA ALA A 171 5.50 -6.14 -9.86
C ALA A 171 5.61 -6.90 -11.18
N SER A 172 4.52 -7.49 -11.60
CA SER A 172 4.46 -8.33 -12.79
C SER A 172 3.18 -8.08 -13.58
N THR A 173 3.20 -8.41 -14.86
CA THR A 173 2.00 -8.66 -15.65
C THR A 173 1.60 -10.12 -15.44
N VAL A 174 0.36 -10.35 -15.04
CA VAL A 174 -0.21 -11.70 -14.88
C VAL A 174 -1.20 -11.96 -16.00
N ARG A 175 -0.94 -13.03 -16.76
CA ARG A 175 -1.83 -13.51 -17.84
C ARG A 175 -2.48 -14.81 -17.38
N LEU A 176 -3.79 -14.88 -17.54
CA LEU A 176 -4.61 -16.06 -17.27
C LEU A 176 -5.18 -16.59 -18.58
N ASP A 177 -5.00 -17.87 -18.83
CA ASP A 177 -5.52 -18.54 -20.03
C ASP A 177 -6.30 -19.80 -19.59
N GLU A 178 -7.62 -19.65 -19.51
CA GLU A 178 -8.57 -20.69 -19.10
C GLU A 178 -8.23 -21.33 -17.74
N VAL A 179 -7.82 -20.49 -16.77
CA VAL A 179 -7.44 -20.95 -15.44
C VAL A 179 -8.66 -21.37 -14.65
N ALA A 180 -8.61 -22.58 -14.07
CA ALA A 180 -9.68 -23.07 -13.20
C ALA A 180 -9.66 -22.35 -11.85
N VAL A 181 -10.84 -21.90 -11.42
CA VAL A 181 -11.03 -21.19 -10.14
C VAL A 181 -12.29 -21.73 -9.44
N ASP A 182 -12.44 -21.37 -8.17
CA ASP A 182 -13.70 -21.55 -7.45
C ASP A 182 -14.77 -20.58 -8.02
N GLU A 183 -16.02 -20.79 -7.63
CA GLU A 183 -17.13 -19.91 -8.03
C GLU A 183 -16.81 -18.45 -7.71
N PRO A 184 -16.95 -17.51 -8.68
CA PRO A 184 -16.71 -16.10 -8.44
C PRO A 184 -17.61 -15.59 -7.31
N MET A 185 -17.00 -14.88 -6.38
CA MET A 185 -17.70 -14.21 -5.28
C MET A 185 -18.46 -13.02 -5.83
N SER A 186 -19.80 -13.11 -5.85
CA SER A 186 -20.63 -11.99 -6.29
C SER A 186 -20.44 -10.79 -5.36
N THR A 187 -20.14 -9.65 -5.94
CA THR A 187 -19.95 -8.39 -5.20
C THR A 187 -20.66 -7.25 -5.91
N GLY A 188 -21.20 -6.32 -5.14
CA GLY A 188 -21.70 -5.06 -5.68
C GLY A 188 -20.56 -4.09 -5.96
N ASP A 189 -20.78 -3.16 -6.92
CA ASP A 189 -19.80 -2.15 -7.31
C ASP A 189 -19.33 -1.31 -6.11
N ASP A 190 -20.22 -0.97 -5.18
CA ASP A 190 -19.89 -0.20 -3.97
C ASP A 190 -18.95 -0.97 -3.04
N GLU A 191 -19.15 -2.29 -2.90
CA GLU A 191 -18.29 -3.12 -2.06
C GLU A 191 -16.91 -3.30 -2.68
N LEU A 192 -16.83 -3.60 -3.98
CA LEU A 192 -15.56 -3.66 -4.70
C LEU A 192 -14.82 -2.32 -4.61
N ARG A 193 -15.54 -1.20 -4.81
CA ARG A 193 -15.00 0.13 -4.63
C ARG A 193 -14.49 0.37 -3.21
N ARG A 194 -15.25 -0.06 -2.19
CA ARG A 194 -14.84 0.08 -0.79
C ARG A 194 -13.54 -0.66 -0.51
N VAL A 195 -13.41 -1.91 -0.96
CA VAL A 195 -12.19 -2.71 -0.75
C VAL A 195 -11.01 -2.12 -1.52
N ALA A 196 -11.20 -1.68 -2.77
CA ALA A 196 -10.17 -0.97 -3.54
C ALA A 196 -9.70 0.30 -2.81
N ASN A 197 -10.63 1.09 -2.27
CA ASN A 197 -10.31 2.29 -1.50
C ASN A 197 -9.57 1.96 -0.19
N ILE A 198 -9.82 0.81 0.46
CA ILE A 198 -9.04 0.35 1.62
C ILE A 198 -7.58 0.16 1.23
N VAL A 199 -7.30 -0.55 0.14
CA VAL A 199 -5.92 -0.76 -0.34
C VAL A 199 -5.22 0.58 -0.58
N VAL A 200 -5.87 1.49 -1.30
CA VAL A 200 -5.32 2.83 -1.60
C VAL A 200 -5.06 3.64 -0.32
N ALA A 201 -5.97 3.60 0.66
CA ALA A 201 -5.82 4.35 1.90
C ALA A 201 -4.69 3.78 2.79
N LEU A 202 -4.53 2.46 2.84
CA LEU A 202 -3.44 1.80 3.55
C LEU A 202 -2.09 2.06 2.88
N ASP A 203 -2.02 2.13 1.55
CA ASP A 203 -0.82 2.56 0.83
C ASP A 203 -0.46 4.03 1.13
N CYS A 204 -1.45 4.89 1.35
CA CYS A 204 -1.18 6.26 1.81
C CYS A 204 -0.57 6.29 3.23
N LEU A 205 -0.91 5.34 4.11
CA LEU A 205 -0.28 5.20 5.43
C LEU A 205 1.13 4.61 5.35
N ASP A 206 1.43 3.72 4.42
CA ASP A 206 2.81 3.30 4.10
C ASP A 206 3.64 4.54 3.69
N LEU A 207 3.13 5.37 2.78
CA LEU A 207 3.78 6.62 2.38
C LEU A 207 4.01 7.55 3.59
N VAL A 208 3.08 7.67 4.51
CA VAL A 208 3.26 8.44 5.76
C VAL A 208 4.45 7.90 6.56
N GLY A 209 4.55 6.59 6.73
CA GLY A 209 5.68 5.94 7.42
C GLY A 209 7.03 6.22 6.74
N ILE A 210 7.08 6.16 5.41
CA ILE A 210 8.25 6.56 4.63
C ILE A 210 8.63 8.02 4.93
N GLY A 211 7.65 8.93 4.89
CA GLY A 211 7.86 10.35 5.17
C GLY A 211 8.43 10.59 6.57
N GLU A 212 7.90 9.90 7.58
CA GLU A 212 8.42 9.97 8.96
C GLU A 212 9.88 9.55 9.04
N ALA A 213 10.21 8.36 8.52
CA ALA A 213 11.57 7.84 8.55
C ALA A 213 12.57 8.75 7.83
N VAL A 214 12.16 9.34 6.70
CA VAL A 214 13.00 10.26 5.93
C VAL A 214 13.25 11.57 6.68
N ILE A 215 12.22 12.13 7.31
CA ILE A 215 12.35 13.36 8.09
C ILE A 215 13.26 13.13 9.30
N ASP A 216 13.04 12.05 10.07
CA ASP A 216 13.86 11.72 11.24
C ASP A 216 15.34 11.63 10.85
N ARG A 217 15.68 10.85 9.81
CA ARG A 217 17.04 10.69 9.27
C ARG A 217 17.64 12.02 8.82
N THR A 218 16.84 12.88 8.17
CA THR A 218 17.30 14.17 7.67
C THR A 218 17.57 15.15 8.80
N VAL A 219 16.72 15.16 9.82
CA VAL A 219 16.91 15.99 11.02
C VAL A 219 18.20 15.59 11.76
N ASP A 220 18.41 14.28 11.96
CA ASP A 220 19.61 13.78 12.62
C ASP A 220 20.88 14.09 11.82
N TYR A 221 20.86 13.87 10.50
CA TYR A 221 21.98 14.21 9.64
C TYR A 221 22.31 15.69 9.68
N THR A 222 21.32 16.58 9.54
CA THR A 222 21.54 18.03 9.51
C THR A 222 22.01 18.60 10.84
N LYS A 223 21.70 17.95 11.96
CA LYS A 223 22.24 18.30 13.30
C LYS A 223 23.71 17.92 13.46
N MET A 224 24.11 16.79 12.88
CA MET A 224 25.48 16.28 13.02
C MET A 224 26.45 16.85 11.96
N ARG A 225 25.95 17.08 10.73
CA ARG A 225 26.81 17.53 9.62
C ARG A 225 27.04 19.03 9.68
N GLU A 226 28.31 19.43 9.73
CA GLU A 226 28.74 20.83 9.71
C GLU A 226 29.23 21.25 8.32
N GLN A 227 28.84 22.45 7.91
CA GLN A 227 29.36 23.17 6.74
C GLN A 227 29.33 24.67 7.04
N PHE A 228 30.28 25.41 6.49
CA PHE A 228 30.45 26.85 6.72
C PHE A 228 30.57 27.21 8.23
N GLY A 229 31.23 26.34 9.00
CA GLY A 229 31.54 26.57 10.42
C GLY A 229 30.41 26.32 11.39
N LYS A 230 29.30 25.68 10.98
CA LYS A 230 28.18 25.32 11.87
C LYS A 230 27.35 24.16 11.30
N PRO A 231 26.54 23.47 12.16
CA PRO A 231 25.60 22.44 11.70
C PRO A 231 24.66 22.94 10.60
N ILE A 232 24.31 22.08 9.63
CA ILE A 232 23.36 22.41 8.57
C ILE A 232 22.01 22.86 9.17
N ALA A 233 21.56 22.23 10.27
CA ALA A 233 20.35 22.60 10.97
C ALA A 233 20.35 24.04 11.54
N ALA A 234 21.49 24.72 11.61
CA ALA A 234 21.57 26.11 12.06
C ALA A 234 21.28 27.13 10.93
N PHE A 235 21.09 26.68 9.70
CA PHE A 235 20.73 27.56 8.59
C PHE A 235 19.22 27.69 8.47
N GLN A 236 18.70 28.90 8.38
CA GLN A 236 17.28 29.18 8.30
C GLN A 236 16.61 28.48 7.09
N ALA A 237 17.30 28.44 5.94
CA ALA A 237 16.78 27.75 4.75
C ALA A 237 16.56 26.23 5.01
N ALA A 238 17.45 25.57 5.74
CA ALA A 238 17.32 24.17 6.11
C ALA A 238 16.14 23.97 7.10
N GLN A 239 15.99 24.87 8.08
CA GLN A 239 14.88 24.84 9.03
C GLN A 239 13.52 25.00 8.33
N HIS A 240 13.41 25.89 7.35
CA HIS A 240 12.19 26.09 6.56
C HIS A 240 11.83 24.85 5.76
N LEU A 241 12.80 24.23 5.06
CA LEU A 241 12.55 22.99 4.31
C LEU A 241 12.04 21.86 5.24
N VAL A 242 12.67 21.68 6.40
CA VAL A 242 12.22 20.66 7.38
C VAL A 242 10.83 20.98 7.92
N ALA A 243 10.51 22.25 8.16
CA ALA A 243 9.17 22.66 8.58
C ALA A 243 8.12 22.35 7.49
N ASP A 244 8.41 22.63 6.22
CA ASP A 244 7.53 22.32 5.09
C ASP A 244 7.34 20.80 4.93
N MET A 245 8.40 20.01 5.12
CA MET A 245 8.31 18.53 5.13
C MET A 245 7.34 18.06 6.23
N HIS A 246 7.44 18.59 7.45
CA HIS A 246 6.53 18.25 8.55
C HIS A 246 5.09 18.66 8.30
N ILE A 247 4.84 19.82 7.67
CA ILE A 247 3.49 20.29 7.31
C ILE A 247 2.87 19.34 6.30
N SER A 248 3.60 18.98 5.25
CA SER A 248 3.15 18.05 4.20
C SER A 248 2.86 16.66 4.79
N LEU A 249 3.75 16.16 5.66
CA LEU A 249 3.56 14.89 6.34
C LEU A 249 2.32 14.88 7.23
N ALA A 250 2.11 15.94 8.03
CA ALA A 250 0.94 16.05 8.90
C ALA A 250 -0.37 16.05 8.11
N ALA A 251 -0.40 16.77 6.99
CA ALA A 251 -1.56 16.79 6.10
C ALA A 251 -1.85 15.41 5.48
N ALA A 252 -0.80 14.70 5.00
CA ALA A 252 -0.94 13.35 4.46
C ALA A 252 -1.44 12.36 5.51
N ARG A 253 -0.87 12.40 6.73
CA ARG A 253 -1.28 11.56 7.85
C ARG A 253 -2.75 11.75 8.22
N LEU A 254 -3.19 13.00 8.41
CA LEU A 254 -4.58 13.29 8.76
C LEU A 254 -5.55 12.83 7.68
N ALA A 255 -5.22 13.04 6.41
CA ALA A 255 -6.04 12.62 5.29
C ALA A 255 -6.16 11.09 5.20
N ALA A 256 -5.03 10.37 5.32
CA ALA A 256 -5.01 8.91 5.25
C ALA A 256 -5.78 8.28 6.43
N HIS A 257 -5.56 8.75 7.67
CA HIS A 257 -6.33 8.29 8.82
C HIS A 257 -7.83 8.60 8.70
N SER A 258 -8.20 9.74 8.09
CA SER A 258 -9.60 10.05 7.82
C SER A 258 -10.23 9.04 6.86
N ALA A 259 -9.55 8.70 5.78
CA ALA A 259 -10.03 7.69 4.83
C ALA A 259 -10.22 6.32 5.52
N VAL A 260 -9.19 5.83 6.22
CA VAL A 260 -9.25 4.55 6.95
C VAL A 260 -10.37 4.54 8.00
N PHE A 261 -10.58 5.63 8.73
CA PHE A 261 -11.66 5.74 9.70
C PHE A 261 -13.04 5.60 9.05
N HIS A 262 -13.29 6.27 7.93
CA HIS A 262 -14.57 6.20 7.23
C HIS A 262 -14.79 4.82 6.58
N LEU A 263 -13.75 4.24 5.98
CA LEU A 263 -13.76 2.88 5.42
C LEU A 263 -14.06 1.83 6.50
N GLY A 264 -13.43 1.94 7.67
CA GLY A 264 -13.67 1.07 8.83
C GLY A 264 -15.08 1.21 9.43
N LYS A 265 -15.86 2.23 9.03
CA LYS A 265 -17.29 2.38 9.35
C LYS A 265 -18.20 1.80 8.26
N GLY A 266 -17.66 1.04 7.32
CA GLY A 266 -18.40 0.42 6.22
C GLY A 266 -18.80 1.39 5.11
N ARG A 267 -18.22 2.60 5.05
CA ARG A 267 -18.47 3.56 3.98
C ARG A 267 -17.54 3.30 2.80
N THR A 268 -17.96 3.63 1.59
CA THR A 268 -17.11 3.60 0.39
C THR A 268 -15.96 4.62 0.47
N ALA A 269 -16.21 5.78 1.10
CA ALA A 269 -15.25 6.84 1.44
C ALA A 269 -14.37 7.29 0.26
N THR A 270 -14.90 7.32 -0.97
CA THR A 270 -14.16 7.67 -2.19
C THR A 270 -13.56 9.08 -2.10
N ARG A 271 -14.32 10.06 -1.60
CA ARG A 271 -13.84 11.44 -1.40
C ARG A 271 -12.66 11.50 -0.44
N GLU A 272 -12.76 10.84 0.71
CA GLU A 272 -11.70 10.81 1.73
C GLU A 272 -10.46 10.10 1.21
N THR A 273 -10.63 9.02 0.43
CA THR A 273 -9.54 8.28 -0.20
C THR A 273 -8.85 9.11 -1.28
N ALA A 274 -9.61 9.83 -2.10
CA ALA A 274 -9.03 10.75 -3.10
C ALA A 274 -8.18 11.85 -2.42
N ILE A 275 -8.68 12.45 -1.34
CA ILE A 275 -7.93 13.46 -0.57
C ILE A 275 -6.65 12.83 0.03
N ALA A 276 -6.75 11.62 0.60
CA ALA A 276 -5.60 10.91 1.14
C ALA A 276 -4.55 10.64 0.05
N ARG A 277 -4.99 10.25 -1.15
CA ARG A 277 -4.12 10.00 -2.30
C ARG A 277 -3.41 11.26 -2.78
N ILE A 278 -4.13 12.39 -2.90
CA ILE A 278 -3.53 13.69 -3.25
C ILE A 278 -2.43 14.06 -2.26
N ARG A 279 -2.71 13.95 -0.95
CA ARG A 279 -1.74 14.29 0.10
C ARG A 279 -0.62 13.27 0.24
N GLY A 280 -0.91 11.97 0.09
CA GLY A 280 0.10 10.91 0.09
C GLY A 280 1.11 11.07 -1.04
N ALA A 281 0.69 11.53 -2.21
CA ALA A 281 1.58 11.79 -3.34
C ALA A 281 2.61 12.90 -3.06
N GLU A 282 2.40 13.77 -2.08
CA GLU A 282 3.36 14.80 -1.68
C GLU A 282 4.57 14.23 -0.93
N ILE A 283 4.50 12.99 -0.40
CA ILE A 283 5.61 12.33 0.31
C ILE A 283 6.86 12.20 -0.59
N LYS A 284 6.67 12.01 -1.91
CA LYS A 284 7.81 12.02 -2.85
C LYS A 284 8.60 13.33 -2.82
N LYS A 285 7.94 14.49 -2.55
CA LYS A 285 8.62 15.78 -2.40
C LYS A 285 9.45 15.81 -1.13
N ILE A 286 8.94 15.26 -0.03
CA ILE A 286 9.68 15.11 1.23
C ILE A 286 11.01 14.38 0.99
N THR A 287 10.98 13.29 0.19
CA THR A 287 12.22 12.57 -0.14
C THR A 287 13.19 13.41 -0.98
N LEU A 288 12.71 14.24 -1.89
CA LEU A 288 13.55 15.14 -2.69
C LEU A 288 14.19 16.24 -1.83
N ASP A 289 13.42 16.85 -0.94
CA ASP A 289 13.92 17.85 0.01
C ASP A 289 14.97 17.23 0.96
N ALA A 290 14.79 15.99 1.36
CA ALA A 290 15.77 15.23 2.13
C ALA A 290 17.08 15.03 1.34
N HIS A 291 17.02 14.61 0.09
CA HIS A 291 18.20 14.52 -0.79
C HIS A 291 18.92 15.85 -0.90
N GLN A 292 18.19 16.96 -1.04
CA GLN A 292 18.77 18.30 -1.08
C GLN A 292 19.50 18.64 0.22
N LEU A 293 18.91 18.34 1.38
CA LEU A 293 19.51 18.61 2.70
C LEU A 293 20.72 17.73 3.00
N HIS A 294 20.78 16.51 2.48
CA HIS A 294 21.95 15.63 2.56
C HIS A 294 23.05 16.02 1.54
N GLY A 295 22.74 16.83 0.53
CA GLY A 295 23.67 17.20 -0.54
C GLY A 295 24.24 15.98 -1.25
N GLY A 296 25.56 15.95 -1.53
CA GLY A 296 26.19 14.80 -2.18
C GLY A 296 25.99 13.47 -1.45
N MET A 297 25.89 13.48 -0.13
CA MET A 297 25.60 12.27 0.67
C MET A 297 24.21 11.70 0.41
N GLY A 298 23.24 12.51 -0.01
CA GLY A 298 21.90 12.03 -0.37
C GLY A 298 21.91 11.06 -1.57
N TYR A 299 22.94 11.09 -2.40
CA TYR A 299 23.10 10.23 -3.57
C TYR A 299 24.06 9.05 -3.34
N VAL A 300 24.60 8.91 -2.14
CA VAL A 300 25.48 7.78 -1.78
C VAL A 300 24.63 6.60 -1.35
N VAL A 301 24.87 5.44 -1.93
CA VAL A 301 24.10 4.21 -1.70
C VAL A 301 24.10 3.80 -0.22
N ASP A 302 25.22 3.98 0.48
CA ASP A 302 25.40 3.60 1.90
C ASP A 302 24.45 4.33 2.83
N THR A 303 23.92 5.50 2.47
CA THR A 303 22.94 6.22 3.28
C THR A 303 21.56 5.54 3.28
N GLY A 304 21.28 4.73 2.28
CA GLY A 304 19.99 4.06 2.09
C GLY A 304 18.81 4.99 1.80
N LEU A 305 19.03 6.30 1.67
CA LEU A 305 17.97 7.29 1.44
C LEU A 305 17.23 7.06 0.11
N HIS A 306 17.96 6.61 -0.92
CA HIS A 306 17.40 6.28 -2.24
C HIS A 306 16.27 5.23 -2.15
N ARG A 307 16.38 4.23 -1.27
CA ARG A 307 15.35 3.18 -1.11
C ARG A 307 13.99 3.76 -0.70
N PHE A 308 13.99 4.75 0.19
CA PHE A 308 12.77 5.47 0.58
C PHE A 308 12.21 6.29 -0.58
N SER A 309 13.09 6.98 -1.33
CA SER A 309 12.68 7.79 -2.47
C SER A 309 12.08 6.96 -3.61
N GLU A 310 12.66 5.82 -3.91
CA GLU A 310 12.18 4.88 -4.94
C GLU A 310 10.81 4.33 -4.57
N ARG A 311 10.65 3.82 -3.33
CA ARG A 311 9.36 3.31 -2.84
C ARG A 311 8.30 4.41 -2.79
N ALA A 312 8.63 5.60 -2.28
CA ALA A 312 7.70 6.73 -2.24
C ALA A 312 7.25 7.12 -3.65
N ARG A 313 8.15 7.13 -4.63
CA ARG A 313 7.83 7.48 -6.01
C ARG A 313 6.86 6.47 -6.62
N ILE A 314 7.12 5.18 -6.48
CA ILE A 314 6.23 4.14 -7.02
C ILE A 314 4.86 4.19 -6.34
N LEU A 315 4.80 4.13 -5.02
CA LEU A 315 3.55 4.16 -4.29
C LEU A 315 2.74 5.45 -4.53
N SER A 316 3.42 6.58 -4.79
CA SER A 316 2.74 7.84 -5.11
C SER A 316 2.18 7.91 -6.53
N THR A 317 2.49 6.93 -7.38
CA THR A 317 2.02 6.87 -8.78
C THR A 317 1.17 5.65 -9.11
N LEU A 318 1.31 4.58 -8.35
CA LEU A 318 0.49 3.37 -8.51
C LEU A 318 -0.98 3.69 -8.25
N GLY A 319 -1.88 3.28 -9.17
CA GLY A 319 -3.30 3.66 -9.12
C GLY A 319 -3.57 5.12 -9.53
N GLY A 320 -2.62 5.75 -10.22
CA GLY A 320 -2.65 7.15 -10.64
C GLY A 320 -2.05 8.10 -9.61
N GLY A 321 -1.54 9.24 -10.07
CA GLY A 321 -0.97 10.28 -9.22
C GLY A 321 -2.01 11.20 -8.59
N ALA A 322 -1.54 12.32 -8.01
CA ALA A 322 -2.41 13.32 -7.39
C ALA A 322 -3.39 13.96 -8.39
N ASP A 323 -3.03 14.06 -9.67
CA ASP A 323 -3.86 14.56 -10.75
C ASP A 323 -5.06 13.64 -11.05
N ILE A 324 -4.84 12.33 -11.05
CA ILE A 324 -5.91 11.34 -11.18
C ILE A 324 -6.83 11.42 -9.95
N ALA A 325 -6.27 11.41 -8.75
CA ALA A 325 -7.04 11.51 -7.51
C ALA A 325 -7.83 12.83 -7.40
N ALA A 326 -7.33 13.93 -7.97
CA ALA A 326 -8.07 15.19 -8.07
C ALA A 326 -9.29 15.06 -8.98
N ARG A 327 -9.23 14.26 -10.06
CA ARG A 327 -10.41 13.96 -10.89
C ARG A 327 -11.45 13.13 -10.12
N TRP A 328 -11.04 12.15 -9.31
CA TRP A 328 -11.99 11.44 -8.44
C TRP A 328 -12.72 12.40 -7.52
N LEU A 329 -11.94 13.29 -6.85
CA LEU A 329 -12.50 14.26 -5.93
C LEU A 329 -13.48 15.19 -6.65
N ALA A 330 -13.14 15.65 -7.85
CA ALA A 330 -14.02 16.51 -8.65
C ALA A 330 -15.33 15.78 -9.03
N ALA A 331 -15.25 14.51 -9.44
CA ALA A 331 -16.41 13.69 -9.75
C ALA A 331 -17.33 13.50 -8.52
N GLU A 332 -16.74 13.16 -7.36
CA GLU A 332 -17.48 13.00 -6.09
C GLU A 332 -18.14 14.30 -5.62
N MET A 333 -17.63 15.47 -6.02
CA MET A 333 -18.20 16.77 -5.72
C MET A 333 -19.19 17.27 -6.77
N GLY A 334 -19.45 16.47 -7.82
CA GLY A 334 -20.33 16.85 -8.92
C GLY A 334 -19.75 17.96 -9.83
N TRP A 335 -18.44 18.14 -9.83
CA TRP A 335 -17.75 19.11 -10.70
C TRP A 335 -17.44 18.46 -12.06
N GLU A 336 -18.48 18.20 -12.83
CA GLU A 336 -18.34 17.68 -14.19
C GLU A 336 -17.83 18.80 -15.09
N GLY A 337 -16.66 18.60 -15.73
CA GLY A 337 -16.17 19.51 -16.77
C GLY A 337 -14.77 20.09 -16.59
N VAL A 338 -14.05 19.76 -15.54
CA VAL A 338 -12.61 20.08 -15.45
C VAL A 338 -11.84 19.03 -16.24
N ARG A 339 -11.68 19.29 -17.57
CA ARG A 339 -10.78 18.52 -18.46
C ARG A 339 -9.36 19.06 -18.39
#